data_0fcbbfb9afbe8067a8331d4004c196c2
#
_entry.id   0fcbbfb9afbe8067a8331d4004c196c2
#
_cell.length_a   1.000
_cell.length_b   1.000
_cell.length_c   1.000
_cell.angle_alpha   90.00
_cell.angle_beta   90.00
_cell.angle_gamma   90.00
#
_symmetry.space_group_name_H-M   'P 1'
#
loop_
_entity.id
_entity.type
_entity.pdbx_description
1 polymer ?
#
loop_
_entity_poly.entity_id
_entity_poly.type
_entity_poly.pdbx_seq_one_letter_code
_entity_poly.pdbx_strand_id
1 'polypeptide(L)'
;MARSSQNSVIVVGAGAFGGWTALQLLEKGAKVTLLDAWGPGNSRASSGGETRIIRGTYGAGRIYTQMAARALKLWQEYEKRWNLQLFFRSGVLWMTGSDDTYERTALPFLSEAGIRFEKLSASDCAKRWPLINYDGISWAVYEPDSGYLAARRSCEAVLNAFIKEGGEYRQAEAIPGRIDSKRLQSVQLGSYAMGADAYVFACGPWLGKVFPFLASSITPTRQEVFFFGTAAGDARFTDAQLPVWSDDSKRDLDGFPGRHWFYGIPGNQWRGFKIADDMRDATVDPTTLERKISGERLAAARAYLRLRFPALADAPLVESRVCQYENSTDQNFILDRHPEAENVWILGGGSGHGFKHGPALGEMASEALLGVKPPPTEFKLDRLLKKPS
;
A
#
# COMPACT_ATOMS: atom_id res chain seq x y z
N MET A 1 -2.46 -15.57 42.19
CA MET A 1 -2.91 -15.17 40.86
C MET A 1 -1.84 -15.63 39.88
N ALA A 2 -2.13 -16.65 39.06
CA ALA A 2 -1.23 -17.11 38.01
C ALA A 2 -1.09 -15.99 36.97
N ARG A 3 0.14 -15.51 36.72
CA ARG A 3 0.42 -14.67 35.55
C ARG A 3 -0.02 -15.45 34.33
N SER A 4 -1.08 -15.03 33.64
CA SER A 4 -1.35 -15.54 32.30
C SER A 4 -0.06 -15.36 31.50
N SER A 5 0.50 -16.45 30.99
CA SER A 5 1.68 -16.40 30.12
C SER A 5 1.34 -15.49 28.97
N GLN A 6 2.02 -14.35 28.86
CA GLN A 6 1.86 -13.41 27.76
C GLN A 6 2.20 -14.18 26.48
N ASN A 7 1.25 -14.30 25.53
CA ASN A 7 1.48 -15.00 24.27
C ASN A 7 2.64 -14.34 23.52
N SER A 8 3.67 -15.11 23.23
CA SER A 8 4.80 -14.66 22.42
C SER A 8 4.46 -14.75 20.94
N VAL A 9 4.76 -13.70 20.19
CA VAL A 9 4.48 -13.62 18.75
C VAL A 9 5.72 -13.18 18.00
N ILE A 10 6.08 -13.91 16.95
CA ILE A 10 7.08 -13.46 15.96
C ILE A 10 6.35 -12.95 14.74
N VAL A 11 6.63 -11.69 14.36
CA VAL A 11 6.15 -11.09 13.11
C VAL A 11 7.31 -10.97 12.14
N VAL A 12 7.19 -11.54 10.94
CA VAL A 12 8.20 -11.52 9.88
C VAL A 12 7.78 -10.54 8.79
N GLY A 13 8.56 -9.48 8.60
CA GLY A 13 8.32 -8.38 7.68
C GLY A 13 7.94 -7.09 8.39
N ALA A 14 8.81 -6.07 8.33
CA ALA A 14 8.57 -4.72 8.90
C ALA A 14 8.02 -3.72 7.85
N GLY A 15 7.32 -4.22 6.85
CA GLY A 15 6.55 -3.41 5.91
C GLY A 15 5.26 -2.86 6.53
N ALA A 16 4.41 -2.22 5.70
CA ALA A 16 3.17 -1.61 6.17
C ALA A 16 2.26 -2.59 6.92
N PHE A 17 2.16 -3.85 6.50
CA PHE A 17 1.29 -4.82 7.14
C PHE A 17 1.89 -5.37 8.43
N GLY A 18 3.12 -5.89 8.35
CA GLY A 18 3.73 -6.53 9.51
C GLY A 18 4.13 -5.54 10.61
N GLY A 19 4.66 -4.37 10.24
CA GLY A 19 5.01 -3.34 11.23
C GLY A 19 3.80 -2.89 12.05
N TRP A 20 2.67 -2.57 11.40
CA TRP A 20 1.45 -2.20 12.10
C TRP A 20 0.85 -3.36 12.91
N THR A 21 0.90 -4.59 12.39
CA THR A 21 0.44 -5.77 13.14
C THR A 21 1.28 -5.98 14.40
N ALA A 22 2.60 -5.85 14.30
CA ALA A 22 3.50 -5.98 15.46
C ALA A 22 3.20 -4.93 16.54
N LEU A 23 3.04 -3.66 16.13
CA LEU A 23 2.70 -2.57 17.04
C LEU A 23 1.34 -2.81 17.71
N GLN A 24 0.31 -3.16 16.97
CA GLN A 24 -1.03 -3.41 17.48
C GLN A 24 -1.09 -4.63 18.43
N LEU A 25 -0.33 -5.68 18.16
CA LEU A 25 -0.20 -6.83 19.06
C LEU A 25 0.47 -6.44 20.38
N LEU A 26 1.54 -5.64 20.29
CA LEU A 26 2.26 -5.14 21.46
C LEU A 26 1.36 -4.26 22.34
N GLU A 27 0.62 -3.32 21.73
CA GLU A 27 -0.35 -2.45 22.42
C GLU A 27 -1.47 -3.25 23.11
N LYS A 28 -1.82 -4.42 22.57
CA LYS A 28 -2.78 -5.36 23.17
C LYS A 28 -2.16 -6.33 24.18
N GLY A 29 -0.89 -6.12 24.54
CA GLY A 29 -0.22 -6.84 25.62
C GLY A 29 0.46 -8.15 25.21
N ALA A 30 0.63 -8.47 23.93
CA ALA A 30 1.46 -9.59 23.50
C ALA A 30 2.96 -9.27 23.66
N LYS A 31 3.79 -10.30 23.86
CA LYS A 31 5.25 -10.17 23.74
C LYS A 31 5.62 -10.36 22.27
N VAL A 32 6.11 -9.32 21.59
CA VAL A 32 6.32 -9.34 20.14
C VAL A 32 7.78 -9.17 19.78
N THR A 33 8.28 -10.06 18.90
CA THR A 33 9.56 -9.89 18.18
C THR A 33 9.25 -9.64 16.71
N LEU A 34 9.70 -8.49 16.17
CA LEU A 34 9.58 -8.12 14.77
C LEU A 34 10.89 -8.40 14.04
N LEU A 35 10.82 -9.17 12.95
CA LEU A 35 11.96 -9.54 12.11
C LEU A 35 11.82 -8.96 10.72
N ASP A 36 12.90 -8.44 10.13
CA ASP A 36 12.93 -8.01 8.72
C ASP A 36 14.36 -8.15 8.17
N ALA A 37 14.49 -8.68 6.96
CA ALA A 37 15.78 -8.91 6.34
C ALA A 37 16.55 -7.63 6.01
N TRP A 38 15.85 -6.54 5.66
CA TRP A 38 16.46 -5.30 5.14
C TRP A 38 16.01 -4.03 5.87
N GLY A 39 15.16 -4.15 6.87
CA GLY A 39 14.62 -3.04 7.65
C GLY A 39 13.36 -2.39 7.07
N PRO A 40 12.69 -1.54 7.87
CA PRO A 40 11.43 -0.91 7.51
C PRO A 40 11.59 0.04 6.32
N GLY A 41 10.61 0.05 5.41
CA GLY A 41 10.61 0.99 4.28
C GLY A 41 11.81 0.90 3.34
N ASN A 42 12.54 -0.22 3.35
CA ASN A 42 13.71 -0.40 2.48
C ASN A 42 13.34 -0.34 0.99
N SER A 43 14.33 -0.05 0.14
CA SER A 43 14.10 0.15 -1.30
C SER A 43 13.64 -1.09 -2.06
N ARG A 44 13.75 -2.29 -1.49
CA ARG A 44 13.28 -3.54 -2.08
C ARG A 44 11.81 -3.82 -1.78
N ALA A 45 11.31 -3.34 -0.63
CA ALA A 45 9.95 -3.59 -0.18
C ALA A 45 8.91 -2.82 -1.01
N SER A 46 7.70 -3.37 -1.15
CA SER A 46 6.54 -2.65 -1.69
C SER A 46 6.18 -1.42 -0.86
N SER A 47 6.50 -1.43 0.43
CA SER A 47 6.36 -0.29 1.36
C SER A 47 7.48 0.75 1.23
N GLY A 48 8.52 0.47 0.44
CA GLY A 48 9.57 1.43 0.12
C GLY A 48 9.08 2.60 -0.72
N GLY A 49 9.95 3.58 -0.92
CA GLY A 49 9.60 4.80 -1.66
C GLY A 49 9.06 5.91 -0.76
N GLU A 50 8.72 7.06 -1.35
CA GLU A 50 8.55 8.30 -0.58
C GLU A 50 7.10 8.53 -0.16
N THR A 51 6.17 8.30 -1.07
CA THR A 51 4.76 8.68 -0.86
C THR A 51 3.80 7.59 -1.32
N ARG A 52 2.61 7.53 -0.70
CA ARG A 52 1.48 6.65 -1.07
C ARG A 52 0.18 7.40 -0.92
N ILE A 53 -0.73 7.21 -1.86
CA ILE A 53 -2.07 7.80 -1.82
C ILE A 53 -2.90 7.15 -0.70
N ILE A 54 -3.64 7.97 0.06
CA ILE A 54 -4.71 7.53 0.94
C ILE A 54 -6.04 8.12 0.47
N ARG A 55 -7.02 7.26 0.17
CA ARG A 55 -8.31 7.57 -0.42
C ARG A 55 -9.35 6.50 -0.11
N GLY A 56 -10.63 6.84 -0.25
CA GLY A 56 -11.76 5.94 -0.01
C GLY A 56 -12.48 5.43 -1.26
N THR A 57 -12.22 5.98 -2.46
CA THR A 57 -12.85 5.52 -3.71
C THR A 57 -12.34 4.14 -4.11
N TYR A 58 -13.18 3.10 -4.00
CA TYR A 58 -12.85 1.68 -4.25
C TYR A 58 -13.87 0.94 -5.12
N GLY A 59 -14.65 1.63 -5.95
CA GLY A 59 -15.66 0.98 -6.78
C GLY A 59 -16.63 0.14 -5.94
N ALA A 60 -16.78 -1.13 -6.27
CA ALA A 60 -17.59 -2.09 -5.52
C ALA A 60 -16.94 -2.60 -4.21
N GLY A 61 -15.71 -2.20 -3.94
CA GLY A 61 -14.94 -2.68 -2.79
C GLY A 61 -15.32 -2.03 -1.46
N ARG A 62 -16.56 -2.21 -0.99
CA ARG A 62 -17.11 -1.64 0.25
C ARG A 62 -16.19 -1.83 1.45
N ILE A 63 -15.62 -3.03 1.62
CA ILE A 63 -14.70 -3.33 2.73
C ILE A 63 -13.47 -2.41 2.69
N TYR A 64 -12.91 -2.13 1.51
CA TYR A 64 -11.75 -1.26 1.37
C TYR A 64 -12.07 0.20 1.64
N THR A 65 -13.27 0.67 1.25
CA THR A 65 -13.75 2.02 1.59
C THR A 65 -13.87 2.18 3.10
N GLN A 66 -14.48 1.21 3.79
CA GLN A 66 -14.59 1.20 5.25
C GLN A 66 -13.21 1.14 5.95
N MET A 67 -12.33 0.26 5.46
CA MET A 67 -10.94 0.19 5.96
C MET A 67 -10.16 1.47 5.72
N ALA A 68 -10.35 2.15 4.58
CA ALA A 68 -9.67 3.42 4.29
C ALA A 68 -10.14 4.53 5.25
N ALA A 69 -11.45 4.58 5.54
CA ALA A 69 -12.01 5.51 6.53
C ALA A 69 -11.44 5.26 7.94
N ARG A 70 -11.37 3.99 8.36
CA ARG A 70 -10.74 3.63 9.65
C ARG A 70 -9.26 3.94 9.67
N ALA A 71 -8.54 3.59 8.59
CA ALA A 71 -7.11 3.84 8.47
C ALA A 71 -6.78 5.34 8.53
N LEU A 72 -7.56 6.20 7.87
CA LEU A 72 -7.34 7.64 7.90
C LEU A 72 -7.43 8.19 9.32
N LYS A 73 -8.42 7.75 10.11
CA LYS A 73 -8.54 8.13 11.53
C LYS A 73 -7.33 7.66 12.33
N LEU A 74 -6.93 6.39 12.15
CA LEU A 74 -5.77 5.84 12.84
C LEU A 74 -4.46 6.56 12.46
N TRP A 75 -4.24 6.87 11.17
CA TRP A 75 -3.08 7.66 10.74
C TRP A 75 -3.01 9.01 11.48
N GLN A 76 -4.13 9.72 11.59
CA GLN A 76 -4.20 11.01 12.30
C GLN A 76 -4.01 10.86 13.82
N GLU A 77 -4.55 9.80 14.43
CA GLU A 77 -4.37 9.49 15.85
C GLU A 77 -2.89 9.21 16.17
N TYR A 78 -2.22 8.37 15.37
CA TYR A 78 -0.81 8.03 15.57
C TYR A 78 0.13 9.20 15.25
N GLU A 79 -0.15 9.99 14.21
CA GLU A 79 0.58 11.22 13.92
C GLU A 79 0.61 12.16 15.14
N LYS A 80 -0.58 12.40 15.70
CA LYS A 80 -0.73 13.24 16.90
C LYS A 80 0.01 12.63 18.10
N ARG A 81 -0.13 11.32 18.33
CA ARG A 81 0.52 10.60 19.43
C ARG A 81 2.04 10.66 19.35
N TRP A 82 2.59 10.55 18.13
CA TRP A 82 4.04 10.53 17.90
C TRP A 82 4.62 11.93 17.67
N ASN A 83 3.77 12.95 17.55
CA ASN A 83 4.17 14.32 17.19
C ASN A 83 4.97 14.34 15.87
N LEU A 84 4.47 13.65 14.85
CA LEU A 84 5.06 13.55 13.51
C LEU A 84 4.05 13.99 12.47
N GLN A 85 4.53 14.44 11.30
CA GLN A 85 3.72 14.64 10.13
C GLN A 85 4.01 13.51 9.11
N LEU A 86 3.08 12.57 8.99
CA LEU A 86 3.15 11.41 8.10
C LEU A 86 2.06 11.43 7.04
N PHE A 87 0.92 12.04 7.35
CA PHE A 87 -0.20 12.27 6.46
C PHE A 87 -0.23 13.73 6.00
N PHE A 88 -0.43 13.94 4.70
CA PHE A 88 -0.54 15.24 4.06
C PHE A 88 -1.90 15.35 3.41
N ARG A 89 -2.76 16.20 3.97
CA ARG A 89 -4.13 16.43 3.52
C ARG A 89 -4.14 17.40 2.33
N SER A 90 -3.90 16.90 1.14
CA SER A 90 -3.92 17.67 -0.11
C SER A 90 -5.22 17.49 -0.91
N GLY A 91 -6.11 16.63 -0.43
CA GLY A 91 -7.23 16.13 -1.21
C GLY A 91 -6.80 15.07 -2.24
N VAL A 92 -7.77 14.34 -2.77
CA VAL A 92 -7.60 13.38 -3.88
C VAL A 92 -8.64 13.65 -4.94
N LEU A 93 -8.21 13.92 -6.15
CA LEU A 93 -9.04 14.10 -7.35
C LEU A 93 -9.00 12.83 -8.17
N TRP A 94 -10.13 12.12 -8.25
CA TRP A 94 -10.29 10.91 -9.03
C TRP A 94 -11.07 11.24 -10.30
N MET A 95 -10.37 11.35 -11.43
CA MET A 95 -10.93 11.74 -12.73
C MET A 95 -11.42 10.52 -13.50
N THR A 96 -12.60 10.62 -14.12
CA THR A 96 -13.20 9.54 -14.92
C THR A 96 -13.65 10.02 -16.28
N GLY A 97 -13.64 9.10 -17.26
CA GLY A 97 -14.12 9.32 -18.61
C GLY A 97 -15.60 8.96 -18.78
N SER A 98 -15.95 8.40 -19.93
CA SER A 98 -17.32 7.98 -20.27
C SER A 98 -17.75 6.70 -19.54
N ASP A 99 -16.82 5.75 -19.30
CA ASP A 99 -17.09 4.59 -18.45
C ASP A 99 -16.76 4.95 -17.00
N ASP A 100 -17.78 5.31 -16.26
CA ASP A 100 -17.72 5.79 -14.87
C ASP A 100 -18.32 4.79 -13.87
N THR A 101 -18.43 3.52 -14.28
CA THR A 101 -19.03 2.46 -13.45
C THR A 101 -18.33 2.31 -12.11
N TYR A 102 -17.00 2.38 -12.11
CA TYR A 102 -16.20 2.26 -10.88
C TYR A 102 -16.50 3.40 -9.90
N GLU A 103 -16.50 4.63 -10.37
CA GLU A 103 -16.71 5.82 -9.54
C GLU A 103 -18.16 5.89 -9.03
N ARG A 104 -19.14 5.66 -9.90
CA ARG A 104 -20.56 5.65 -9.50
C ARG A 104 -20.83 4.61 -8.41
N THR A 105 -20.25 3.42 -8.56
CA THR A 105 -20.43 2.33 -7.59
C THR A 105 -19.79 2.67 -6.23
N ALA A 106 -18.74 3.48 -6.22
CA ALA A 106 -18.07 3.89 -4.97
C ALA A 106 -18.87 4.91 -4.15
N LEU A 107 -19.66 5.80 -4.77
CA LEU A 107 -20.30 6.93 -4.09
C LEU A 107 -21.17 6.52 -2.88
N PRO A 108 -22.05 5.51 -2.97
CA PRO A 108 -22.83 5.05 -1.80
C PRO A 108 -21.94 4.60 -0.65
N PHE A 109 -20.85 3.89 -0.94
CA PHE A 109 -19.93 3.37 0.08
C PHE A 109 -19.09 4.47 0.73
N LEU A 110 -18.72 5.52 -0.02
CA LEU A 110 -18.08 6.71 0.55
C LEU A 110 -19.02 7.38 1.56
N SER A 111 -20.30 7.57 1.20
CA SER A 111 -21.31 8.14 2.10
C SER A 111 -21.50 7.29 3.34
N GLU A 112 -21.64 5.98 3.19
CA GLU A 112 -21.80 5.03 4.29
C GLU A 112 -20.61 5.05 5.26
N ALA A 113 -19.37 5.14 4.72
CA ALA A 113 -18.15 5.19 5.51
C ALA A 113 -17.89 6.58 6.14
N GLY A 114 -18.74 7.57 5.86
CA GLY A 114 -18.57 8.94 6.35
C GLY A 114 -17.39 9.67 5.73
N ILE A 115 -16.96 9.26 4.54
CA ILE A 115 -15.91 9.95 3.78
C ILE A 115 -16.58 11.10 3.01
N ARG A 116 -16.13 12.32 3.27
CA ARG A 116 -16.60 13.49 2.55
C ARG A 116 -16.07 13.47 1.11
N PHE A 117 -16.94 13.72 0.16
CA PHE A 117 -16.57 13.85 -1.25
C PHE A 117 -17.44 14.86 -1.96
N GLU A 118 -16.92 15.38 -3.07
CA GLU A 118 -17.62 16.25 -4.01
C GLU A 118 -17.63 15.55 -5.38
N LYS A 119 -18.78 15.63 -6.08
CA LYS A 119 -18.87 15.26 -7.49
C LYS A 119 -18.69 16.52 -8.32
N LEU A 120 -17.61 16.63 -9.08
CA LEU A 120 -17.25 17.82 -9.84
C LEU A 120 -17.34 17.54 -11.33
N SER A 121 -17.94 18.45 -12.10
CA SER A 121 -17.85 18.42 -13.57
C SER A 121 -16.42 18.72 -14.02
N ALA A 122 -16.05 18.33 -15.24
CA ALA A 122 -14.76 18.70 -15.83
C ALA A 122 -14.57 20.24 -15.84
N SER A 123 -15.64 21.00 -16.09
CA SER A 123 -15.62 22.46 -16.05
C SER A 123 -15.32 23.02 -14.63
N ASP A 124 -15.89 22.41 -13.58
CA ASP A 124 -15.62 22.85 -12.20
C ASP A 124 -14.19 22.48 -11.78
N CYS A 125 -13.72 21.31 -12.21
CA CYS A 125 -12.31 20.93 -12.02
C CYS A 125 -11.35 21.91 -12.69
N ALA A 126 -11.63 22.31 -13.95
CA ALA A 126 -10.80 23.26 -14.70
C ALA A 126 -10.74 24.65 -14.04
N LYS A 127 -11.85 25.12 -13.46
CA LYS A 127 -11.87 26.38 -12.69
C LYS A 127 -11.02 26.29 -11.42
N ARG A 128 -11.08 25.14 -10.73
CA ARG A 128 -10.42 24.92 -9.44
C ARG A 128 -8.92 24.60 -9.59
N TRP A 129 -8.56 23.81 -10.60
CA TRP A 129 -7.18 23.40 -10.89
C TRP A 129 -6.83 23.58 -12.37
N PRO A 130 -6.64 24.82 -12.83
CA PRO A 130 -6.48 25.14 -14.24
C PRO A 130 -5.17 24.63 -14.88
N LEU A 131 -4.26 24.08 -14.09
CA LEU A 131 -3.02 23.46 -14.59
C LEU A 131 -3.21 22.06 -15.16
N ILE A 132 -4.37 21.46 -14.90
CA ILE A 132 -4.72 20.12 -15.40
C ILE A 132 -5.58 20.29 -16.66
N ASN A 133 -5.21 19.64 -17.73
CA ASN A 133 -6.07 19.52 -18.91
C ASN A 133 -7.11 18.44 -18.68
N TYR A 134 -8.39 18.76 -18.84
CA TYR A 134 -9.51 17.84 -18.61
C TYR A 134 -10.11 17.25 -19.89
N ASP A 135 -9.42 17.31 -21.04
CA ASP A 135 -9.88 16.68 -22.27
C ASP A 135 -10.11 15.17 -22.04
N GLY A 136 -11.32 14.71 -22.43
CA GLY A 136 -11.76 13.33 -22.24
C GLY A 136 -12.19 12.97 -20.81
N ILE A 137 -12.18 13.94 -19.88
CA ILE A 137 -12.76 13.77 -18.53
C ILE A 137 -14.23 14.18 -18.55
N SER A 138 -15.10 13.30 -18.07
CA SER A 138 -16.53 13.58 -17.93
C SER A 138 -16.82 14.28 -16.59
N TRP A 139 -16.26 13.76 -15.50
CA TRP A 139 -16.40 14.30 -14.15
C TRP A 139 -15.33 13.71 -13.23
N ALA A 140 -15.32 14.14 -11.97
CA ALA A 140 -14.39 13.62 -10.98
C ALA A 140 -15.03 13.48 -9.60
N VAL A 141 -14.54 12.52 -8.82
CA VAL A 141 -14.74 12.44 -7.36
C VAL A 141 -13.59 13.19 -6.69
N TYR A 142 -13.90 14.19 -5.89
CA TYR A 142 -12.91 14.88 -5.07
C TYR A 142 -13.13 14.55 -3.60
N GLU A 143 -12.12 13.96 -2.96
CA GLU A 143 -12.10 13.65 -1.52
C GLU A 143 -11.23 14.68 -0.79
N PRO A 144 -11.80 15.73 -0.18
CA PRO A 144 -11.02 16.85 0.39
C PRO A 144 -10.25 16.48 1.66
N ASP A 145 -10.65 15.43 2.37
CA ASP A 145 -10.00 14.97 3.60
C ASP A 145 -8.97 13.85 3.36
N SER A 146 -8.85 13.39 2.12
CA SER A 146 -7.85 12.43 1.65
C SER A 146 -6.55 13.13 1.25
N GLY A 147 -5.56 12.36 0.78
CA GLY A 147 -4.27 12.91 0.38
C GLY A 147 -3.20 11.83 0.21
N TYR A 148 -2.03 12.03 0.83
CA TYR A 148 -0.94 11.07 0.74
C TYR A 148 -0.19 10.89 2.05
N LEU A 149 0.54 9.78 2.14
CA LEU A 149 1.34 9.37 3.28
C LEU A 149 2.83 9.40 2.92
N ALA A 150 3.68 9.82 3.85
CA ALA A 150 5.14 9.72 3.74
C ALA A 150 5.56 8.26 4.02
N ALA A 151 5.61 7.42 2.98
CA ALA A 151 5.62 5.97 3.13
C ALA A 151 6.84 5.42 3.91
N ARG A 152 8.06 5.74 3.49
CA ARG A 152 9.28 5.29 4.18
C ARG A 152 9.32 5.78 5.62
N ARG A 153 9.10 7.08 5.82
CA ARG A 153 9.06 7.70 7.16
C ARG A 153 7.99 7.07 8.04
N SER A 154 6.87 6.66 7.47
CA SER A 154 5.81 5.97 8.20
C SER A 154 6.26 4.58 8.67
N CYS A 155 6.93 3.80 7.84
CA CYS A 155 7.46 2.50 8.27
C CYS A 155 8.51 2.65 9.37
N GLU A 156 9.40 3.65 9.25
CA GLU A 156 10.41 3.98 10.27
C GLU A 156 9.75 4.44 11.59
N ALA A 157 8.72 5.28 11.51
CA ALA A 157 7.97 5.76 12.67
C ALA A 157 7.27 4.62 13.41
N VAL A 158 6.65 3.69 12.69
CA VAL A 158 6.00 2.50 13.26
C VAL A 158 7.03 1.63 13.99
N LEU A 159 8.18 1.36 13.38
CA LEU A 159 9.24 0.59 14.03
C LEU A 159 9.76 1.30 15.28
N ASN A 160 10.01 2.61 15.20
CA ASN A 160 10.50 3.38 16.36
C ASN A 160 9.49 3.38 17.52
N ALA A 161 8.19 3.51 17.21
CA ALA A 161 7.13 3.40 18.20
C ALA A 161 7.09 1.99 18.83
N PHE A 162 7.16 0.95 17.98
CA PHE A 162 7.20 -0.43 18.43
C PHE A 162 8.35 -0.71 19.40
N ILE A 163 9.56 -0.25 19.08
CA ILE A 163 10.74 -0.40 19.97
C ILE A 163 10.55 0.41 21.26
N LYS A 164 10.08 1.64 21.16
CA LYS A 164 9.85 2.53 22.31
C LYS A 164 8.84 1.95 23.31
N GLU A 165 7.86 1.21 22.81
CA GLU A 165 6.84 0.54 23.63
C GLU A 165 7.29 -0.83 24.15
N GLY A 166 8.55 -1.22 23.92
CA GLY A 166 9.15 -2.44 24.46
C GLY A 166 9.11 -3.65 23.56
N GLY A 167 8.76 -3.48 22.27
CA GLY A 167 8.88 -4.52 21.26
C GLY A 167 10.34 -4.84 20.91
N GLU A 168 10.64 -6.09 20.63
CA GLU A 168 11.96 -6.53 20.20
C GLU A 168 12.06 -6.49 18.67
N TYR A 169 13.03 -5.76 18.12
CA TYR A 169 13.30 -5.74 16.68
C TYR A 169 14.67 -6.37 16.38
N ARG A 170 14.72 -7.21 15.34
CA ARG A 170 15.97 -7.75 14.80
C ARG A 170 15.97 -7.66 13.27
N GLN A 171 17.03 -7.11 12.72
CA GLN A 171 17.25 -7.16 11.28
C GLN A 171 17.89 -8.51 10.92
N ALA A 172 17.08 -9.43 10.47
CA ALA A 172 17.47 -10.77 10.07
C ALA A 172 16.47 -11.37 9.07
N GLU A 173 16.98 -12.16 8.13
CA GLU A 173 16.15 -13.03 7.31
C GLU A 173 15.60 -14.16 8.16
N ALA A 174 14.30 -14.40 8.09
CA ALA A 174 13.62 -15.43 8.83
C ALA A 174 12.96 -16.43 7.88
N ILE A 175 13.35 -17.69 8.01
CA ILE A 175 12.84 -18.81 7.20
C ILE A 175 11.98 -19.70 8.09
N PRO A 176 10.74 -20.10 7.68
CA PRO A 176 9.94 -21.05 8.43
C PRO A 176 10.72 -22.36 8.67
N GLY A 177 10.72 -22.81 9.92
CA GLY A 177 11.30 -24.09 10.29
C GLY A 177 10.34 -25.26 10.07
N ARG A 178 10.52 -26.33 10.85
CA ARG A 178 9.69 -27.53 10.76
C ARG A 178 8.28 -27.27 11.32
N ILE A 179 7.26 -27.73 10.59
CA ILE A 179 5.90 -27.90 11.11
C ILE A 179 5.81 -29.31 11.70
N ASP A 180 5.42 -29.41 12.94
CA ASP A 180 5.19 -30.64 13.66
C ASP A 180 3.90 -30.55 14.48
N SER A 181 3.08 -31.63 14.44
CA SER A 181 1.80 -31.68 15.15
C SER A 181 0.93 -30.43 14.88
N LYS A 182 0.84 -30.02 13.61
CA LYS A 182 0.13 -28.83 13.12
C LYS A 182 0.63 -27.50 13.72
N ARG A 183 1.88 -27.43 14.14
CA ARG A 183 2.46 -26.20 14.69
C ARG A 183 3.84 -25.95 14.09
N LEU A 184 4.11 -24.72 13.69
CA LEU A 184 5.46 -24.25 13.38
C LEU A 184 6.25 -24.18 14.69
N GLN A 185 7.39 -24.86 14.74
CA GLN A 185 8.20 -24.96 15.94
C GLN A 185 9.10 -23.72 16.13
N SER A 186 9.64 -23.18 15.05
CA SER A 186 10.54 -22.04 15.07
C SER A 186 10.67 -21.38 13.70
N VAL A 187 11.27 -20.18 13.66
CA VAL A 187 11.88 -19.60 12.48
C VAL A 187 13.40 -19.70 12.56
N GLN A 188 14.07 -19.95 11.43
CA GLN A 188 15.52 -19.97 11.32
C GLN A 188 16.06 -18.57 11.02
N LEU A 189 17.05 -18.14 11.77
CA LEU A 189 17.74 -16.84 11.65
C LEU A 189 19.25 -17.12 11.48
N GLY A 190 19.66 -17.44 10.25
CA GLY A 190 21.03 -17.91 10.00
C GLY A 190 21.33 -19.22 10.76
N SER A 191 22.24 -19.20 11.71
CA SER A 191 22.70 -20.39 12.46
C SER A 191 21.85 -20.76 13.69
N TYR A 192 20.87 -19.97 14.07
CA TYR A 192 20.02 -20.25 15.25
C TYR A 192 18.54 -20.22 14.92
N ALA A 193 17.74 -20.88 15.77
CA ALA A 193 16.30 -20.95 15.66
C ALA A 193 15.63 -20.14 16.78
N MET A 194 14.52 -19.46 16.45
CA MET A 194 13.70 -18.73 17.43
C MET A 194 12.28 -19.30 17.42
N GLY A 195 11.79 -19.69 18.60
CA GLY A 195 10.43 -20.18 18.81
C GLY A 195 9.51 -19.13 19.38
N ALA A 196 8.20 -19.25 19.10
CA ALA A 196 7.13 -18.46 19.68
C ALA A 196 5.81 -19.24 19.73
N ASP A 197 4.82 -18.74 20.46
CA ASP A 197 3.50 -19.35 20.52
C ASP A 197 2.72 -19.17 19.21
N ALA A 198 2.95 -18.03 18.50
CA ALA A 198 2.36 -17.73 17.22
C ALA A 198 3.33 -16.97 16.28
N TYR A 199 3.07 -17.06 15.00
CA TYR A 199 3.87 -16.44 13.96
C TYR A 199 2.97 -15.71 12.96
N VAL A 200 3.40 -14.53 12.50
CA VAL A 200 2.78 -13.78 11.42
C VAL A 200 3.80 -13.58 10.30
N PHE A 201 3.51 -14.06 9.12
CA PHE A 201 4.34 -13.82 7.94
C PHE A 201 3.70 -12.74 7.06
N ALA A 202 4.29 -11.55 7.08
CA ALA A 202 3.91 -10.38 6.29
C ALA A 202 5.04 -10.01 5.31
N CYS A 203 5.50 -11.02 4.55
CA CYS A 203 6.72 -10.96 3.77
C CYS A 203 6.55 -10.27 2.41
N GLY A 204 5.38 -9.69 2.12
CA GLY A 204 5.11 -8.97 0.89
C GLY A 204 5.39 -9.82 -0.36
N PRO A 205 6.08 -9.29 -1.38
CA PRO A 205 6.32 -10.01 -2.63
C PRO A 205 7.06 -11.34 -2.48
N TRP A 206 7.65 -11.62 -1.32
CA TRP A 206 8.34 -12.88 -1.03
C TRP A 206 7.40 -13.97 -0.47
N LEU A 207 6.12 -13.70 -0.21
CA LEU A 207 5.21 -14.70 0.37
C LEU A 207 5.14 -15.99 -0.44
N GLY A 208 5.12 -15.91 -1.78
CA GLY A 208 5.14 -17.09 -2.64
C GLY A 208 6.45 -17.89 -2.61
N LYS A 209 7.58 -17.25 -2.19
CA LYS A 209 8.85 -17.94 -1.94
C LYS A 209 8.91 -18.57 -0.56
N VAL A 210 8.39 -17.86 0.43
CA VAL A 210 8.34 -18.34 1.83
C VAL A 210 7.37 -19.51 1.96
N PHE A 211 6.24 -19.44 1.26
CA PHE A 211 5.21 -20.47 1.23
C PHE A 211 4.91 -20.88 -0.22
N PRO A 212 5.55 -21.94 -0.74
CA PRO A 212 5.41 -22.36 -2.14
C PRO A 212 3.98 -22.66 -2.60
N PHE A 213 3.08 -23.04 -1.69
CA PHE A 213 1.67 -23.23 -2.01
C PHE A 213 0.95 -21.94 -2.43
N LEU A 214 1.52 -20.75 -2.14
CA LEU A 214 1.04 -19.44 -2.57
C LEU A 214 1.68 -18.95 -3.87
N ALA A 215 2.66 -19.65 -4.43
CA ALA A 215 3.44 -19.18 -5.57
C ALA A 215 2.58 -18.90 -6.83
N SER A 216 1.49 -19.64 -7.02
CA SER A 216 0.53 -19.40 -8.10
C SER A 216 -0.51 -18.32 -7.79
N SER A 217 -0.67 -17.95 -6.53
CA SER A 217 -1.69 -17.00 -6.05
C SER A 217 -1.13 -15.62 -5.76
N ILE A 218 0.19 -15.50 -5.61
CA ILE A 218 0.89 -14.23 -5.36
C ILE A 218 1.84 -13.96 -6.51
N THR A 219 1.56 -12.91 -7.25
CA THR A 219 2.35 -12.51 -8.42
C THR A 219 3.06 -11.18 -8.15
N PRO A 220 4.38 -11.21 -7.88
CA PRO A 220 5.16 -9.98 -7.83
C PRO A 220 5.27 -9.34 -9.22
N THR A 221 4.94 -8.05 -9.34
CA THR A 221 5.09 -7.30 -10.58
C THR A 221 5.93 -6.05 -10.36
N ARG A 222 6.63 -5.64 -11.42
CA ARG A 222 7.43 -4.43 -11.45
C ARG A 222 6.53 -3.21 -11.59
N GLN A 223 6.90 -2.09 -10.94
CA GLN A 223 6.25 -0.79 -11.04
C GLN A 223 7.28 0.32 -11.14
N GLU A 224 7.05 1.30 -11.99
CA GLU A 224 7.97 2.42 -12.17
C GLU A 224 7.34 3.73 -11.75
N VAL A 225 8.13 4.55 -11.08
CA VAL A 225 7.71 5.85 -10.57
C VAL A 225 8.73 6.89 -11.03
N PHE A 226 8.23 8.01 -11.51
CA PHE A 226 9.03 9.12 -12.03
C PHE A 226 8.74 10.40 -11.26
N PHE A 227 9.75 11.23 -11.05
CA PHE A 227 9.63 12.55 -10.45
C PHE A 227 10.18 13.58 -11.42
N PHE A 228 9.36 14.55 -11.80
CA PHE A 228 9.72 15.62 -12.71
C PHE A 228 9.94 16.90 -11.96
N GLY A 229 11.05 17.60 -12.29
CA GLY A 229 11.42 18.87 -11.66
C GLY A 229 10.55 20.00 -12.18
N THR A 230 10.12 20.88 -11.27
CA THR A 230 9.46 22.12 -11.62
C THR A 230 10.51 23.26 -11.69
N ALA A 231 10.17 24.38 -12.33
CA ALA A 231 11.02 25.54 -12.33
C ALA A 231 11.31 26.03 -10.89
N ALA A 232 12.48 26.58 -10.67
CA ALA A 232 12.87 27.09 -9.36
C ALA A 232 11.88 28.18 -8.89
N GLY A 233 11.34 28.02 -7.69
CA GLY A 233 10.35 28.93 -7.11
C GLY A 233 8.91 28.74 -7.62
N ASP A 234 8.65 27.80 -8.55
CA ASP A 234 7.29 27.53 -9.03
C ASP A 234 6.54 26.63 -8.05
N ALA A 235 5.72 27.25 -7.21
CA ALA A 235 4.91 26.55 -6.22
C ALA A 235 3.61 25.96 -6.77
N ARG A 236 3.26 26.21 -8.05
CA ARG A 236 1.97 25.80 -8.63
C ARG A 236 1.75 24.29 -8.65
N PHE A 237 2.83 23.53 -8.71
CA PHE A 237 2.81 22.05 -8.76
C PHE A 237 3.05 21.40 -7.40
N THR A 238 2.93 22.14 -6.31
CA THR A 238 3.04 21.61 -4.95
C THR A 238 1.70 21.11 -4.41
N ASP A 239 1.75 20.33 -3.34
CA ASP A 239 0.59 19.84 -2.61
C ASP A 239 -0.25 20.92 -1.91
N ALA A 240 0.27 22.14 -1.82
CA ALA A 240 -0.49 23.30 -1.39
C ALA A 240 -1.43 23.85 -2.48
N GLN A 241 -1.18 23.54 -3.76
CA GLN A 241 -1.93 24.08 -4.91
C GLN A 241 -2.68 23.01 -5.70
N LEU A 242 -2.19 21.77 -5.71
CA LEU A 242 -2.77 20.66 -6.44
C LEU A 242 -3.13 19.51 -5.49
N PRO A 243 -4.26 18.83 -5.70
CA PRO A 243 -4.55 17.57 -5.01
C PRO A 243 -3.65 16.44 -5.54
N VAL A 244 -3.56 15.36 -4.80
CA VAL A 244 -3.24 14.05 -5.38
C VAL A 244 -4.28 13.74 -6.45
N TRP A 245 -3.87 13.14 -7.54
CA TRP A 245 -4.77 12.85 -8.64
C TRP A 245 -4.63 11.41 -9.13
N SER A 246 -5.72 10.88 -9.70
CA SER A 246 -5.79 9.61 -10.41
C SER A 246 -6.65 9.78 -11.66
N ASP A 247 -6.22 9.23 -12.78
CA ASP A 247 -6.91 9.33 -14.07
C ASP A 247 -7.38 7.96 -14.52
N ASP A 248 -8.65 7.66 -14.29
CA ASP A 248 -9.34 6.46 -14.80
C ASP A 248 -10.21 6.79 -16.03
N SER A 249 -9.83 7.79 -16.83
CA SER A 249 -10.55 8.15 -18.04
C SER A 249 -10.55 7.06 -19.12
N LYS A 250 -9.67 6.06 -18.99
CA LYS A 250 -9.49 4.96 -19.94
C LYS A 250 -9.17 5.45 -21.36
N ARG A 251 -8.65 6.66 -21.45
CA ARG A 251 -8.26 7.26 -22.71
C ARG A 251 -6.99 6.61 -23.24
N ASP A 252 -6.98 6.31 -24.53
CA ASP A 252 -5.77 5.88 -25.22
C ASP A 252 -4.70 6.97 -25.15
N LEU A 253 -3.49 6.56 -24.89
CA LEU A 253 -2.31 7.42 -24.90
C LEU A 253 -1.63 7.27 -26.28
N ASP A 254 -1.57 8.37 -27.03
CA ASP A 254 -1.02 8.38 -28.39
C ASP A 254 0.42 7.81 -28.42
N GLY A 255 0.64 6.83 -29.29
CA GLY A 255 1.90 6.10 -29.42
C GLY A 255 2.14 5.01 -28.38
N PHE A 256 1.23 4.82 -27.40
CA PHE A 256 1.38 3.84 -26.33
C PHE A 256 0.09 3.01 -26.20
N PRO A 257 0.01 1.87 -26.87
CA PRO A 257 -1.19 1.03 -26.85
C PRO A 257 -1.38 0.35 -25.49
N GLY A 258 -2.63 0.11 -25.12
CA GLY A 258 -3.02 -0.55 -23.90
C GLY A 258 -3.72 0.38 -22.91
N ARG A 259 -4.28 -0.23 -21.87
CA ARG A 259 -4.98 0.52 -20.83
C ARG A 259 -3.96 1.08 -19.84
N HIS A 260 -3.83 2.40 -19.83
CA HIS A 260 -3.04 3.14 -18.84
C HIS A 260 -3.91 3.64 -17.70
N TRP A 261 -3.35 3.65 -16.51
CA TRP A 261 -3.96 4.23 -15.33
C TRP A 261 -2.93 5.08 -14.59
N PHE A 262 -2.81 6.31 -15.02
CA PHE A 262 -1.86 7.23 -14.41
C PHE A 262 -2.40 7.83 -13.11
N TYR A 263 -1.51 7.95 -12.15
CA TYR A 263 -1.75 8.68 -10.93
C TYR A 263 -0.52 9.50 -10.53
N GLY A 264 -0.73 10.52 -9.73
CA GLY A 264 0.39 11.33 -9.27
C GLY A 264 0.17 12.01 -7.94
N ILE A 265 1.26 12.49 -7.41
CA ILE A 265 1.33 13.25 -6.17
C ILE A 265 2.10 14.52 -6.46
N PRO A 266 1.52 15.71 -6.16
CA PRO A 266 2.19 16.99 -6.35
C PRO A 266 3.54 17.04 -5.63
N GLY A 267 4.41 17.97 -6.02
CA GLY A 267 5.72 18.15 -5.41
C GLY A 267 5.63 18.39 -3.91
N ASN A 268 6.35 17.59 -3.17
CA ASN A 268 6.46 17.66 -1.72
C ASN A 268 7.93 17.56 -1.35
N GLN A 269 8.38 18.33 -0.39
CA GLN A 269 9.74 18.30 0.14
C GLN A 269 10.82 18.39 -0.96
N TRP A 270 10.57 19.19 -1.99
CA TRP A 270 11.49 19.46 -3.12
C TRP A 270 11.84 18.24 -3.98
N ARG A 271 11.05 17.17 -3.94
CA ARG A 271 11.30 15.96 -4.70
C ARG A 271 10.80 15.99 -6.15
N GLY A 272 10.08 17.02 -6.52
CA GLY A 272 9.46 17.12 -7.84
C GLY A 272 8.06 16.50 -7.92
N PHE A 273 7.44 16.66 -9.08
CA PHE A 273 6.09 16.19 -9.41
C PHE A 273 6.13 14.69 -9.72
N LYS A 274 5.49 13.90 -8.86
CA LYS A 274 5.48 12.44 -8.99
C LYS A 274 4.38 11.98 -9.95
N ILE A 275 4.75 11.04 -10.85
CA ILE A 275 3.83 10.33 -11.72
C ILE A 275 4.16 8.84 -11.78
N ALA A 276 3.17 8.01 -11.88
CA ALA A 276 3.29 6.57 -12.14
C ALA A 276 2.09 6.06 -12.92
N ASP A 277 2.33 5.02 -13.71
CA ASP A 277 1.29 4.25 -14.38
C ASP A 277 1.04 2.97 -13.57
N ASP A 278 -0.22 2.71 -13.18
CA ASP A 278 -0.60 1.51 -12.40
C ASP A 278 -0.74 0.26 -13.28
N MET A 279 -0.21 0.28 -14.49
CA MET A 279 -0.21 -0.86 -15.39
C MET A 279 0.62 -2.01 -14.81
N ARG A 280 0.04 -3.21 -14.78
CA ARG A 280 0.70 -4.41 -14.24
C ARG A 280 1.68 -4.97 -15.27
N ASP A 281 2.96 -5.00 -14.93
CA ASP A 281 4.01 -5.62 -15.74
C ASP A 281 4.05 -7.14 -15.57
N ALA A 282 4.95 -7.75 -16.32
CA ALA A 282 5.27 -9.17 -16.18
C ALA A 282 5.68 -9.54 -14.75
N THR A 283 5.47 -10.79 -14.39
CA THR A 283 5.92 -11.37 -13.13
C THR A 283 7.44 -11.25 -13.00
N VAL A 284 7.90 -10.87 -11.82
CA VAL A 284 9.31 -10.70 -11.52
C VAL A 284 9.73 -11.49 -10.28
N ASP A 285 11.01 -11.83 -10.19
CA ASP A 285 11.58 -12.32 -8.95
C ASP A 285 11.85 -11.14 -8.01
N PRO A 286 11.24 -11.09 -6.81
CA PRO A 286 11.36 -9.95 -5.93
C PRO A 286 12.79 -9.73 -5.37
N THR A 287 13.63 -10.77 -5.39
CA THR A 287 15.00 -10.72 -4.90
C THR A 287 15.98 -10.20 -5.95
N THR A 288 15.85 -10.69 -7.19
CA THR A 288 16.81 -10.43 -8.28
C THR A 288 16.35 -9.38 -9.28
N LEU A 289 15.13 -8.82 -9.10
CA LEU A 289 14.59 -7.77 -9.96
C LEU A 289 15.61 -6.64 -10.18
N GLU A 290 15.97 -6.42 -11.43
CA GLU A 290 16.75 -5.25 -11.83
C GLU A 290 15.94 -3.96 -11.64
N ARG A 291 16.52 -2.99 -10.92
CA ARG A 291 15.84 -1.74 -10.57
C ARG A 291 16.24 -0.57 -11.49
N LYS A 292 16.34 -0.87 -12.77
CA LYS A 292 16.59 0.10 -13.83
C LYS A 292 15.27 0.43 -14.54
N ILE A 293 14.94 1.70 -14.70
CA ILE A 293 13.72 2.12 -15.38
C ILE A 293 13.74 1.75 -16.87
N SER A 294 12.56 1.56 -17.44
CA SER A 294 12.33 1.35 -18.86
C SER A 294 12.24 2.69 -19.60
N GLY A 295 12.89 2.79 -20.74
CA GLY A 295 12.76 3.95 -21.62
C GLY A 295 11.34 4.12 -22.14
N GLU A 296 10.64 3.04 -22.44
CA GLU A 296 9.23 3.04 -22.88
C GLU A 296 8.30 3.60 -21.81
N ARG A 297 8.42 3.14 -20.57
CA ARG A 297 7.60 3.66 -19.44
C ARG A 297 7.85 5.14 -19.17
N LEU A 298 9.10 5.58 -19.26
CA LEU A 298 9.44 7.00 -19.16
C LEU A 298 8.83 7.80 -20.30
N ALA A 299 8.86 7.28 -21.54
CA ALA A 299 8.29 7.94 -22.70
C ALA A 299 6.76 8.05 -22.57
N ALA A 300 6.07 6.99 -22.10
CA ALA A 300 4.63 7.01 -21.81
C ALA A 300 4.29 8.06 -20.72
N ALA A 301 5.06 8.11 -19.64
CA ALA A 301 4.88 9.12 -18.59
C ALA A 301 5.03 10.56 -19.13
N ARG A 302 5.99 10.80 -20.02
CA ARG A 302 6.16 12.11 -20.70
C ARG A 302 5.00 12.42 -21.66
N ALA A 303 4.52 11.44 -22.42
CA ALA A 303 3.35 11.62 -23.29
C ALA A 303 2.11 11.98 -22.46
N TYR A 304 1.94 11.32 -21.30
CA TYR A 304 0.86 11.64 -20.39
C TYR A 304 1.01 13.07 -19.79
N LEU A 305 2.21 13.49 -19.42
CA LEU A 305 2.43 14.87 -18.95
C LEU A 305 2.06 15.89 -20.02
N ARG A 306 2.46 15.69 -21.28
CA ARG A 306 2.05 16.57 -22.39
C ARG A 306 0.54 16.68 -22.53
N LEU A 307 -0.17 15.57 -22.34
CA LEU A 307 -1.62 15.53 -22.41
C LEU A 307 -2.27 16.22 -21.20
N ARG A 308 -1.92 15.82 -20.00
CA ARG A 308 -2.68 16.16 -18.79
C ARG A 308 -2.09 17.38 -18.03
N PHE A 309 -0.79 17.57 -18.11
CA PHE A 309 -0.06 18.66 -17.45
C PHE A 309 0.87 19.37 -18.45
N PRO A 310 0.33 20.08 -19.47
CA PRO A 310 1.14 20.66 -20.56
C PRO A 310 2.30 21.54 -20.08
N ALA A 311 2.13 22.24 -18.97
CA ALA A 311 3.20 23.07 -18.40
C ALA A 311 4.39 22.26 -17.81
N LEU A 312 4.26 20.93 -17.70
CA LEU A 312 5.34 20.01 -17.29
C LEU A 312 5.84 19.14 -18.47
N ALA A 313 5.41 19.42 -19.69
CA ALA A 313 5.75 18.60 -20.88
C ALA A 313 7.25 18.35 -21.03
N ASP A 314 8.05 19.39 -20.82
CA ASP A 314 9.52 19.39 -20.98
C ASP A 314 10.27 19.38 -19.63
N ALA A 315 9.54 19.12 -18.52
CA ALA A 315 10.14 19.09 -17.20
C ALA A 315 11.26 18.02 -17.11
N PRO A 316 12.41 18.33 -16.50
CA PRO A 316 13.49 17.37 -16.36
C PRO A 316 13.08 16.21 -15.44
N LEU A 317 13.50 14.99 -15.78
CA LEU A 317 13.42 13.87 -14.85
C LEU A 317 14.50 14.08 -13.77
N VAL A 318 14.07 14.23 -12.51
CA VAL A 318 14.99 14.48 -11.38
C VAL A 318 15.22 13.23 -10.53
N GLU A 319 14.24 12.32 -10.49
CA GLU A 319 14.38 11.04 -9.78
C GLU A 319 13.50 9.99 -10.47
N SER A 320 13.90 8.73 -10.36
CA SER A 320 13.07 7.59 -10.76
C SER A 320 13.30 6.41 -9.83
N ARG A 321 12.28 5.56 -9.69
CA ARG A 321 12.37 4.35 -8.87
C ARG A 321 11.66 3.19 -9.52
N VAL A 322 12.22 2.01 -9.33
CA VAL A 322 11.54 0.74 -9.60
C VAL A 322 11.08 0.17 -8.28
N CYS A 323 9.77 0.07 -8.13
CA CYS A 323 9.05 -0.56 -7.03
C CYS A 323 8.56 -1.95 -7.46
N GLN A 324 7.94 -2.69 -6.58
CA GLN A 324 7.25 -3.94 -6.89
C GLN A 324 5.95 -4.04 -6.12
N TYR A 325 4.94 -4.64 -6.77
CA TYR A 325 3.69 -5.00 -6.11
C TYR A 325 3.71 -6.48 -5.72
N GLU A 326 2.84 -6.84 -4.82
CA GLU A 326 2.50 -8.17 -4.40
C GLU A 326 1.03 -8.39 -4.75
N ASN A 327 0.77 -8.89 -5.96
CA ASN A 327 -0.62 -9.05 -6.42
C ASN A 327 -1.14 -10.43 -6.05
N SER A 328 -2.27 -10.49 -5.34
CA SER A 328 -3.10 -11.69 -5.28
C SER A 328 -3.90 -11.81 -6.58
N THR A 329 -4.33 -13.02 -6.95
CA THR A 329 -5.05 -13.27 -8.20
C THR A 329 -6.36 -12.50 -8.32
N ASP A 330 -7.04 -12.22 -7.21
CA ASP A 330 -8.29 -11.47 -7.12
C ASP A 330 -8.11 -10.04 -6.56
N GLN A 331 -6.87 -9.61 -6.34
CA GLN A 331 -6.46 -8.33 -5.78
C GLN A 331 -6.92 -8.05 -4.34
N ASN A 332 -7.52 -9.04 -3.66
CA ASN A 332 -7.88 -8.91 -2.26
C ASN A 332 -6.70 -9.23 -1.33
N PHE A 333 -6.70 -8.63 -0.14
CA PHE A 333 -5.70 -8.93 0.89
C PHE A 333 -5.84 -10.37 1.38
N ILE A 334 -4.78 -10.87 1.98
CA ILE A 334 -4.74 -12.15 2.67
C ILE A 334 -4.60 -11.85 4.17
N LEU A 335 -5.48 -12.41 4.95
CA LEU A 335 -5.38 -12.48 6.41
C LEU A 335 -6.02 -13.79 6.84
N ASP A 336 -5.21 -14.85 6.98
CA ASP A 336 -5.72 -16.17 7.34
C ASP A 336 -4.61 -17.03 7.96
N ARG A 337 -5.01 -18.17 8.50
CA ARG A 337 -4.09 -19.17 9.03
C ARG A 337 -3.45 -19.98 7.91
N HIS A 338 -2.23 -20.43 8.16
CA HIS A 338 -1.57 -21.42 7.30
C HIS A 338 -2.37 -22.74 7.33
N PRO A 339 -2.61 -23.40 6.18
CA PRO A 339 -3.48 -24.58 6.12
C PRO A 339 -2.98 -25.77 6.96
N GLU A 340 -1.67 -25.88 7.18
CA GLU A 340 -1.04 -26.99 7.92
C GLU A 340 -0.47 -26.57 9.28
N ALA A 341 -0.57 -25.29 9.68
CA ALA A 341 0.00 -24.80 10.94
C ALA A 341 -0.93 -23.80 11.65
N GLU A 342 -1.58 -24.26 12.70
CA GLU A 342 -2.61 -23.48 13.44
C GLU A 342 -2.06 -22.22 14.13
N ASN A 343 -0.76 -22.19 14.42
CA ASN A 343 -0.09 -21.06 15.05
C ASN A 343 0.57 -20.09 14.05
N VAL A 344 0.37 -20.29 12.74
CA VAL A 344 0.93 -19.43 11.68
C VAL A 344 -0.16 -18.64 10.99
N TRP A 345 0.04 -17.34 10.91
CA TRP A 345 -0.82 -16.42 10.17
C TRP A 345 -0.08 -15.86 8.96
N ILE A 346 -0.79 -15.75 7.84
CA ILE A 346 -0.30 -15.20 6.59
C ILE A 346 -1.01 -13.88 6.34
N LEU A 347 -0.22 -12.84 6.11
CA LEU A 347 -0.70 -11.49 5.89
C LEU A 347 -0.03 -10.89 4.66
N GLY A 348 -0.81 -10.58 3.61
CA GLY A 348 -0.27 -10.10 2.35
C GLY A 348 -1.31 -9.78 1.30
N GLY A 349 -0.94 -9.91 0.02
CA GLY A 349 -1.83 -9.62 -1.10
C GLY A 349 -2.13 -8.14 -1.26
N GLY A 350 -1.18 -7.26 -0.94
CA GLY A 350 -1.37 -5.80 -0.93
C GLY A 350 -1.74 -5.17 -2.28
N SER A 351 -1.52 -5.88 -3.39
CA SER A 351 -2.05 -5.65 -4.76
C SER A 351 -1.95 -4.20 -5.24
N GLY A 352 -0.88 -3.48 -4.86
CA GLY A 352 -0.65 -2.08 -5.22
C GLY A 352 -1.42 -1.05 -4.40
N HIS A 353 -2.40 -1.45 -3.59
CA HIS A 353 -3.24 -0.51 -2.83
C HIS A 353 -3.18 -0.69 -1.30
N GLY A 354 -2.34 -1.60 -0.77
CA GLY A 354 -2.32 -2.01 0.62
C GLY A 354 -1.81 -0.97 1.62
N PHE A 355 -0.80 -0.16 1.26
CA PHE A 355 -0.05 0.68 2.19
C PHE A 355 -0.91 1.51 3.14
N LYS A 356 -1.88 2.25 2.59
CA LYS A 356 -2.76 3.14 3.36
C LYS A 356 -3.55 2.43 4.45
N HIS A 357 -3.87 1.14 4.23
CA HIS A 357 -4.64 0.32 5.14
C HIS A 357 -3.82 -0.25 6.32
N GLY A 358 -2.49 -0.03 6.34
CA GLY A 358 -1.59 -0.59 7.34
C GLY A 358 -2.14 -0.58 8.77
N PRO A 359 -2.52 0.58 9.34
CA PRO A 359 -3.00 0.62 10.72
C PRO A 359 -4.33 -0.12 10.93
N ALA A 360 -5.29 -0.02 9.99
CA ALA A 360 -6.57 -0.71 10.09
C ALA A 360 -6.42 -2.23 9.88
N LEU A 361 -5.54 -2.65 8.98
CA LEU A 361 -5.26 -4.07 8.77
C LEU A 361 -4.46 -4.66 9.94
N GLY A 362 -3.54 -3.90 10.53
CA GLY A 362 -2.83 -4.30 11.75
C GLY A 362 -3.75 -4.49 12.94
N GLU A 363 -4.73 -3.58 13.12
CA GLU A 363 -5.81 -3.71 14.11
C GLU A 363 -6.60 -4.99 13.88
N MET A 364 -7.05 -5.24 12.67
CA MET A 364 -7.80 -6.44 12.28
C MET A 364 -7.00 -7.73 12.46
N ALA A 365 -5.73 -7.72 12.04
CA ALA A 365 -4.84 -8.88 12.18
C ALA A 365 -4.56 -9.21 13.64
N SER A 366 -4.31 -8.20 14.48
CA SER A 366 -4.11 -8.40 15.91
C SER A 366 -5.36 -8.96 16.62
N GLU A 367 -6.55 -8.47 16.24
CA GLU A 367 -7.81 -8.99 16.77
C GLU A 367 -8.06 -10.45 16.36
N ALA A 368 -7.76 -10.79 15.10
CA ALA A 368 -7.89 -12.17 14.62
C ALA A 368 -6.92 -13.11 15.32
N LEU A 369 -5.68 -12.70 15.51
CA LEU A 369 -4.65 -13.48 16.21
C LEU A 369 -5.02 -13.76 17.67
N LEU A 370 -5.55 -12.75 18.35
CA LEU A 370 -5.94 -12.83 19.75
C LEU A 370 -7.32 -13.47 19.97
N GLY A 371 -7.99 -13.89 18.88
CA GLY A 371 -9.30 -14.52 18.95
C GLY A 371 -10.47 -13.59 19.30
N VAL A 372 -10.27 -12.28 19.18
CA VAL A 372 -11.29 -11.25 19.47
C VAL A 372 -12.31 -11.18 18.36
N LYS A 373 -11.86 -11.17 17.08
CA LYS A 373 -12.74 -11.10 15.92
C LYS A 373 -12.11 -11.89 14.75
N PRO A 374 -12.90 -12.72 14.05
CA PRO A 374 -12.38 -13.44 12.88
C PRO A 374 -12.08 -12.47 11.73
N PRO A 375 -11.12 -12.83 10.84
CA PRO A 375 -10.86 -12.03 9.64
C PRO A 375 -12.07 -12.07 8.69
N PRO A 376 -12.22 -11.04 7.84
CA PRO A 376 -13.23 -11.01 6.79
C PRO A 376 -13.13 -12.22 5.85
N THR A 377 -14.26 -12.68 5.34
CA THR A 377 -14.29 -13.82 4.40
C THR A 377 -13.54 -13.53 3.11
N GLU A 378 -13.55 -12.27 2.67
CA GLU A 378 -12.83 -11.77 1.50
C GLU A 378 -11.31 -11.89 1.63
N PHE A 379 -10.78 -12.04 2.85
CA PHE A 379 -9.34 -12.13 3.10
C PHE A 379 -8.85 -13.55 3.40
N LYS A 380 -9.75 -14.54 3.41
CA LYS A 380 -9.40 -15.94 3.66
C LYS A 380 -8.66 -16.59 2.49
N LEU A 381 -7.78 -17.52 2.80
CA LEU A 381 -6.97 -18.26 1.80
C LEU A 381 -7.79 -19.20 0.92
N ASP A 382 -8.89 -19.75 1.42
CA ASP A 382 -9.70 -20.72 0.67
C ASP A 382 -10.09 -20.26 -0.73
N ARG A 383 -10.27 -18.94 -0.93
CA ARG A 383 -10.60 -18.37 -2.24
C ARG A 383 -9.47 -18.48 -3.27
N LEU A 384 -8.22 -18.58 -2.78
CA LEU A 384 -7.02 -18.68 -3.62
C LEU A 384 -6.54 -20.10 -3.83
N LEU A 385 -6.93 -21.02 -2.93
CA LEU A 385 -6.48 -22.42 -2.94
C LEU A 385 -7.44 -23.36 -3.68
N LYS A 386 -8.66 -22.91 -3.99
CA LYS A 386 -9.61 -23.66 -4.83
C LYS A 386 -9.04 -23.75 -6.25
N LYS A 387 -8.78 -24.99 -6.74
CA LYS A 387 -8.51 -25.18 -8.16
C LYS A 387 -9.69 -24.61 -8.97
N PRO A 388 -9.44 -23.89 -10.08
CA PRO A 388 -10.53 -23.57 -11.01
C PRO A 388 -11.18 -24.89 -11.43
N SER A 389 -12.48 -24.97 -11.18
CA SER A 389 -13.36 -26.09 -11.57
C SER A 389 -13.42 -26.23 -13.08
#